data_267b16d63e9a195c36de403cf3fe8a0d
#
_entry.id   267b16d63e9a195c36de403cf3fe8a0d
#
_cell.length_a   1.000
_cell.length_b   1.000
_cell.length_c   1.000
_cell.angle_alpha   90.00
_cell.angle_beta   90.00
_cell.angle_gamma   90.00
#
_symmetry.space_group_name_H-M   'P 1'
#
loop_
_entity.id
_entity.type
_entity.pdbx_description
1 polymer ?
#
loop_
_entity_poly.entity_id
_entity_poly.type
_entity_poly.pdbx_seq_one_letter_code
_entity_poly.pdbx_strand_id
1 'polypeptide(L)'
;MRVGIDIEQFVRDPYGSGIQRVLQYLAITWPESDVEPAFIAPLPGSPRGEFVALNAAQAAELLSIPFAPPFEQTIGDRNVVEEVRLALLTSGAPVMSLSQVMSTCHIWFLPEVTYLPQVLTRFGLFAKAMPTMMIGYDTFPMTAPANYRFTPGTAAEVNSYFRVLVTTNSLVCISEFARQSVWNRLRRDRSLPCTVAHPGGDHVSAGKTGLDPNDRASRPVRFARLGTMEARKHPVEIVDAFITAIDSGVSAELLFIGRASASDSSINHRLGSAIELGYPITWVQDSSDAQVRELIADSDVFLSIGVEGYGIPVLEALQLATPVLYWGEQPAAELMEGQGAASLMGGDVGVDGGDLRGALDYAFSQYSNRAHLEVLLGEVRVESIPTWADFSSAVERAARELLA
;
A
#
# COMPACT_ATOMS: atom_id res chain seq x y z
N MET A 1 17.23 -22.41 -9.25
CA MET A 1 16.52 -22.48 -7.95
C MET A 1 15.06 -22.10 -8.16
N ARG A 2 14.07 -22.71 -7.46
CA ARG A 2 12.65 -22.39 -7.66
C ARG A 2 12.01 -21.92 -6.35
N VAL A 3 11.35 -20.75 -6.38
CA VAL A 3 10.61 -20.17 -5.25
C VAL A 3 9.12 -20.35 -5.50
N GLY A 4 8.44 -21.13 -4.66
CA GLY A 4 6.99 -21.27 -4.68
C GLY A 4 6.35 -20.06 -3.96
N ILE A 5 5.61 -19.25 -4.69
CA ILE A 5 4.96 -18.03 -4.20
C ILE A 5 3.46 -18.31 -4.04
N ASP A 6 2.97 -18.30 -2.80
CA ASP A 6 1.57 -18.55 -2.48
C ASP A 6 0.70 -17.36 -2.85
N ILE A 7 -0.29 -17.56 -3.72
CA ILE A 7 -1.23 -16.51 -4.16
C ILE A 7 -2.70 -16.86 -3.84
N GLU A 8 -2.96 -17.80 -2.91
CA GLU A 8 -4.34 -18.20 -2.60
C GLU A 8 -5.16 -17.05 -2.01
N GLN A 9 -4.54 -16.17 -1.19
CA GLN A 9 -5.27 -15.02 -0.64
C GLN A 9 -5.81 -14.14 -1.77
N PHE A 10 -4.99 -13.81 -2.76
CA PHE A 10 -5.41 -13.05 -3.93
C PHE A 10 -6.53 -13.73 -4.71
N VAL A 11 -6.40 -15.03 -5.01
CA VAL A 11 -7.40 -15.78 -5.80
C VAL A 11 -8.77 -15.82 -5.09
N ARG A 12 -8.77 -15.79 -3.76
CA ARG A 12 -10.01 -15.81 -2.98
C ARG A 12 -10.63 -14.43 -2.77
N ASP A 13 -9.80 -13.41 -2.66
CA ASP A 13 -10.22 -12.06 -2.30
C ASP A 13 -9.41 -10.99 -3.07
N PRO A 14 -9.62 -10.88 -4.39
CA PRO A 14 -8.95 -9.88 -5.23
C PRO A 14 -9.66 -8.53 -5.08
N TYR A 15 -9.04 -7.58 -4.36
CA TYR A 15 -9.64 -6.26 -4.12
C TYR A 15 -8.73 -5.06 -4.43
N GLY A 16 -7.56 -5.27 -5.06
CA GLY A 16 -6.68 -4.20 -5.52
C GLY A 16 -6.06 -3.36 -4.41
N SER A 17 -5.62 -3.98 -3.32
CA SER A 17 -4.95 -3.27 -2.23
C SER A 17 -3.48 -2.98 -2.52
N GLY A 18 -2.86 -2.10 -1.70
CA GLY A 18 -1.41 -1.90 -1.74
C GLY A 18 -0.60 -3.17 -1.51
N ILE A 19 -1.09 -4.12 -0.68
CA ILE A 19 -0.46 -5.44 -0.48
C ILE A 19 -0.52 -6.27 -1.76
N GLN A 20 -1.67 -6.28 -2.44
CA GLN A 20 -1.84 -7.00 -3.71
C GLN A 20 -1.08 -6.34 -4.85
N ARG A 21 -0.87 -5.02 -4.79
CA ARG A 21 0.02 -4.31 -5.71
C ARG A 21 1.48 -4.78 -5.55
N VAL A 22 1.95 -5.01 -4.32
CA VAL A 22 3.28 -5.61 -4.09
C VAL A 22 3.38 -6.98 -4.76
N LEU A 23 2.38 -7.85 -4.61
CA LEU A 23 2.35 -9.16 -5.27
C LEU A 23 2.34 -9.04 -6.80
N GLN A 24 1.54 -8.13 -7.35
CA GLN A 24 1.47 -7.85 -8.79
C GLN A 24 2.84 -7.46 -9.35
N TYR A 25 3.51 -6.52 -8.70
CA TYR A 25 4.79 -6.04 -9.19
C TYR A 25 5.93 -7.03 -8.96
N LEU A 26 5.86 -7.90 -7.96
CA LEU A 26 6.75 -9.06 -7.88
C LEU A 26 6.66 -9.95 -9.12
N ALA A 27 5.46 -10.14 -9.68
CA ALA A 27 5.31 -10.93 -10.91
C ALA A 27 5.81 -10.17 -12.15
N ILE A 28 5.56 -8.86 -12.24
CA ILE A 28 5.93 -8.02 -13.38
C ILE A 28 7.44 -7.78 -13.46
N THR A 29 8.08 -7.57 -12.30
CA THR A 29 9.48 -7.08 -12.23
C THR A 29 10.45 -8.09 -11.61
N TRP A 30 10.04 -9.37 -11.47
CA TRP A 30 10.98 -10.40 -11.02
C TRP A 30 12.19 -10.45 -11.93
N PRO A 31 13.43 -10.35 -11.40
CA PRO A 31 14.61 -10.25 -12.23
C PRO A 31 14.87 -11.55 -13.01
N GLU A 32 15.42 -11.40 -14.22
CA GLU A 32 15.96 -12.53 -14.96
C GLU A 32 17.19 -13.08 -14.24
N SER A 33 17.02 -14.24 -13.62
CA SER A 33 18.08 -14.90 -12.83
C SER A 33 17.89 -16.41 -12.81
N ASP A 34 18.80 -17.12 -12.16
CA ASP A 34 18.67 -18.57 -11.89
C ASP A 34 17.65 -18.89 -10.77
N VAL A 35 17.01 -17.86 -10.19
CA VAL A 35 15.91 -17.98 -9.22
C VAL A 35 14.58 -17.84 -9.95
N GLU A 36 13.96 -18.98 -10.23
CA GLU A 36 12.68 -19.05 -10.96
C GLU A 36 11.49 -18.87 -10.00
N PRO A 37 10.61 -17.86 -10.20
CA PRO A 37 9.39 -17.73 -9.43
C PRO A 37 8.30 -18.66 -9.99
N ALA A 38 7.56 -19.33 -9.10
CA ALA A 38 6.37 -20.08 -9.44
C ALA A 38 5.21 -19.60 -8.56
N PHE A 39 4.25 -18.92 -9.15
CA PHE A 39 3.07 -18.41 -8.43
C PHE A 39 2.03 -19.52 -8.33
N ILE A 40 1.73 -19.94 -7.11
CA ILE A 40 1.01 -21.18 -6.83
C ILE A 40 -0.29 -20.88 -6.10
N ALA A 41 -1.39 -21.36 -6.69
CA ALA A 41 -2.72 -21.31 -6.08
C ALA A 41 -3.38 -22.70 -6.10
N PRO A 42 -4.26 -23.02 -5.13
CA PRO A 42 -5.12 -24.19 -5.23
C PRO A 42 -5.99 -24.12 -6.48
N LEU A 43 -6.10 -25.26 -7.20
CA LEU A 43 -6.99 -25.38 -8.34
C LEU A 43 -8.46 -25.35 -7.86
N PRO A 44 -9.24 -24.34 -8.25
CA PRO A 44 -10.63 -24.23 -7.82
C PRO A 44 -11.45 -25.46 -8.21
N GLY A 45 -12.17 -26.03 -7.24
CA GLY A 45 -13.01 -27.22 -7.47
C GLY A 45 -12.26 -28.55 -7.58
N SER A 46 -10.94 -28.58 -7.40
CA SER A 46 -10.20 -29.84 -7.42
C SER A 46 -10.55 -30.75 -6.22
N PRO A 47 -11.07 -31.94 -6.44
CA PRO A 47 -11.38 -32.88 -5.37
C PRO A 47 -10.11 -33.51 -4.76
N ARG A 48 -8.96 -33.37 -5.43
CA ARG A 48 -7.66 -33.91 -5.02
C ARG A 48 -6.77 -32.89 -4.34
N GLY A 49 -7.23 -31.63 -4.19
CA GLY A 49 -6.40 -30.57 -3.60
C GLY A 49 -5.18 -30.24 -4.45
N GLU A 50 -5.34 -30.23 -5.77
CA GLU A 50 -4.29 -29.90 -6.73
C GLU A 50 -4.04 -28.37 -6.78
N PHE A 51 -2.92 -27.99 -7.35
CA PHE A 51 -2.48 -26.59 -7.47
C PHE A 51 -2.21 -26.24 -8.93
N VAL A 52 -2.42 -24.99 -9.29
CA VAL A 52 -1.94 -24.39 -10.55
C VAL A 52 -0.65 -23.65 -10.26
N ALA A 53 0.38 -23.84 -11.08
CA ALA A 53 1.67 -23.19 -10.95
C ALA A 53 1.93 -22.28 -12.16
N LEU A 54 1.67 -20.98 -11.98
CA LEU A 54 1.87 -19.94 -12.98
C LEU A 54 3.34 -19.52 -13.07
N ASN A 55 3.84 -19.24 -14.26
CA ASN A 55 5.09 -18.49 -14.43
C ASN A 55 4.85 -16.98 -14.19
N ALA A 56 5.92 -16.18 -14.19
CA ALA A 56 5.83 -14.74 -13.90
C ALA A 56 4.88 -14.00 -14.87
N ALA A 57 4.93 -14.30 -16.17
CA ALA A 57 4.06 -13.64 -17.16
C ALA A 57 2.58 -13.98 -16.96
N GLN A 58 2.24 -15.25 -16.74
CA GLN A 58 0.88 -15.68 -16.44
C GLN A 58 0.37 -15.10 -15.11
N ALA A 59 1.25 -15.00 -14.12
CA ALA A 59 0.92 -14.40 -12.84
C ALA A 59 0.70 -12.88 -12.97
N ALA A 60 1.53 -12.18 -13.73
CA ALA A 60 1.38 -10.74 -13.97
C ALA A 60 0.03 -10.43 -14.64
N GLU A 61 -0.39 -11.24 -15.61
CA GLU A 61 -1.71 -11.11 -16.25
C GLU A 61 -2.85 -11.32 -15.24
N LEU A 62 -2.83 -12.42 -14.49
CA LEU A 62 -3.83 -12.74 -13.49
C LEU A 62 -3.94 -11.66 -12.40
N LEU A 63 -2.80 -11.23 -11.87
CA LEU A 63 -2.72 -10.28 -10.76
C LEU A 63 -3.09 -8.84 -11.18
N SER A 64 -3.13 -8.55 -12.47
CA SER A 64 -3.54 -7.25 -13.00
C SER A 64 -5.07 -7.05 -13.03
N ILE A 65 -5.86 -8.11 -12.95
CA ILE A 65 -7.33 -8.07 -13.10
C ILE A 65 -8.00 -7.04 -12.16
N PRO A 66 -7.74 -7.00 -10.83
CA PRO A 66 -8.41 -6.07 -9.94
C PRO A 66 -7.96 -4.61 -10.11
N PHE A 67 -6.84 -4.37 -10.81
CA PHE A 67 -6.31 -3.03 -11.10
C PHE A 67 -6.64 -2.54 -12.51
N ALA A 68 -7.29 -3.38 -13.33
CA ALA A 68 -7.75 -2.96 -14.65
C ALA A 68 -8.76 -1.81 -14.51
N PRO A 69 -8.72 -0.80 -15.41
CA PRO A 69 -9.70 0.27 -15.39
C PRO A 69 -11.10 -0.33 -15.32
N PRO A 70 -12.01 0.25 -14.54
CA PRO A 70 -13.39 -0.16 -14.61
C PRO A 70 -13.80 0.03 -16.08
N PHE A 71 -14.16 -1.05 -16.74
CA PHE A 71 -14.93 -0.93 -17.96
C PHE A 71 -16.11 -0.01 -17.62
N GLU A 72 -16.70 0.67 -18.58
CA GLU A 72 -17.83 1.60 -18.44
C GLU A 72 -19.08 1.00 -17.72
N GLN A 73 -18.88 -0.05 -16.95
CA GLN A 73 -19.89 -0.74 -16.17
C GLN A 73 -19.89 -0.22 -14.73
N THR A 74 -21.06 0.09 -14.25
CA THR A 74 -21.38 0.48 -12.88
C THR A 74 -20.66 -0.44 -11.86
N ILE A 75 -20.02 0.15 -10.87
CA ILE A 75 -19.46 -0.56 -9.72
C ILE A 75 -20.56 -1.48 -9.15
N GLY A 76 -20.40 -2.80 -9.28
CA GLY A 76 -21.37 -3.80 -8.85
C GLY A 76 -21.61 -4.95 -9.82
N ASP A 77 -21.37 -4.77 -11.12
CA ASP A 77 -21.63 -5.79 -12.13
C ASP A 77 -20.43 -6.71 -12.44
N ARG A 78 -19.21 -6.35 -11.99
CA ARG A 78 -18.01 -7.15 -12.22
C ARG A 78 -17.74 -8.08 -11.05
N ASN A 79 -17.92 -9.37 -11.24
CA ASN A 79 -17.50 -10.38 -10.27
C ASN A 79 -16.00 -10.67 -10.48
N VAL A 80 -15.14 -9.81 -9.92
CA VAL A 80 -13.67 -9.93 -10.02
C VAL A 80 -13.17 -11.28 -9.52
N VAL A 81 -13.80 -11.85 -8.51
CA VAL A 81 -13.44 -13.18 -7.98
C VAL A 81 -13.64 -14.26 -9.03
N GLU A 82 -14.79 -14.26 -9.73
CA GLU A 82 -15.07 -15.27 -10.77
C GLU A 82 -14.19 -15.04 -12.01
N GLU A 83 -13.86 -13.79 -12.33
CA GLU A 83 -12.95 -13.46 -13.41
C GLU A 83 -11.53 -13.98 -13.13
N VAL A 84 -11.01 -13.76 -11.92
CA VAL A 84 -9.71 -14.28 -11.48
C VAL A 84 -9.72 -15.82 -11.48
N ARG A 85 -10.80 -16.43 -10.98
CA ARG A 85 -10.94 -17.90 -11.01
C ARG A 85 -10.96 -18.46 -12.42
N LEU A 86 -11.69 -17.83 -13.33
CA LEU A 86 -11.76 -18.25 -14.74
C LEU A 86 -10.38 -18.08 -15.40
N ALA A 87 -9.72 -16.97 -15.21
CA ALA A 87 -8.37 -16.72 -15.73
C ALA A 87 -7.37 -17.76 -15.21
N LEU A 88 -7.43 -18.12 -13.92
CA LEU A 88 -6.59 -19.17 -13.34
C LEU A 88 -6.86 -20.54 -14.00
N LEU A 89 -8.14 -20.92 -14.18
CA LEU A 89 -8.53 -22.18 -14.79
C LEU A 89 -8.17 -22.29 -16.27
N THR A 90 -8.15 -21.15 -16.98
CA THR A 90 -7.85 -21.09 -18.43
C THR A 90 -6.42 -20.71 -18.75
N SER A 91 -5.57 -20.51 -17.73
CA SER A 91 -4.18 -20.06 -17.87
C SER A 91 -3.27 -21.01 -18.68
N GLY A 92 -3.67 -22.26 -18.86
CA GLY A 92 -2.84 -23.30 -19.46
C GLY A 92 -1.62 -23.71 -18.60
N ALA A 93 -1.51 -23.21 -17.38
CA ALA A 93 -0.42 -23.53 -16.49
C ALA A 93 -0.48 -24.97 -15.97
N PRO A 94 0.65 -25.60 -15.63
CA PRO A 94 0.68 -26.97 -15.15
C PRO A 94 -0.08 -27.12 -13.83
N VAL A 95 -0.85 -28.22 -13.75
CA VAL A 95 -1.52 -28.67 -12.53
C VAL A 95 -0.62 -29.61 -11.78
N MET A 96 -0.43 -29.39 -10.50
CA MET A 96 0.50 -30.10 -9.63
C MET A 96 -0.18 -30.64 -8.38
N SER A 97 0.18 -31.83 -7.96
CA SER A 97 -0.17 -32.33 -6.62
C SER A 97 0.64 -31.61 -5.54
N LEU A 98 0.21 -31.66 -4.29
CA LEU A 98 0.95 -31.13 -3.15
C LEU A 98 2.40 -31.70 -3.08
N SER A 99 2.56 -33.00 -3.34
CA SER A 99 3.89 -33.65 -3.34
C SER A 99 4.78 -33.12 -4.45
N GLN A 100 4.26 -32.84 -5.64
CA GLN A 100 5.01 -32.21 -6.73
C GLN A 100 5.43 -30.78 -6.39
N VAL A 101 4.54 -29.98 -5.78
CA VAL A 101 4.90 -28.64 -5.30
C VAL A 101 6.05 -28.74 -4.30
N MET A 102 5.93 -29.62 -3.30
CA MET A 102 6.97 -29.81 -2.28
C MET A 102 8.31 -30.31 -2.82
N SER A 103 8.30 -31.12 -3.88
CA SER A 103 9.52 -31.67 -4.47
C SER A 103 10.20 -30.73 -5.49
N THR A 104 9.48 -29.76 -6.02
CA THR A 104 10.00 -28.85 -7.05
C THR A 104 10.36 -27.46 -6.52
N CYS A 105 9.75 -27.01 -5.42
CA CYS A 105 10.08 -25.74 -4.79
C CYS A 105 11.19 -25.93 -3.75
N HIS A 106 12.11 -24.98 -3.69
CA HIS A 106 13.22 -24.94 -2.75
C HIS A 106 12.95 -24.00 -1.58
N ILE A 107 12.07 -23.01 -1.80
CA ILE A 107 11.60 -22.04 -0.81
C ILE A 107 10.09 -21.92 -0.96
N TRP A 108 9.39 -21.79 0.16
CA TRP A 108 7.98 -21.38 0.17
C TRP A 108 7.85 -19.93 0.61
N PHE A 109 7.29 -19.09 -0.24
CA PHE A 109 7.15 -17.66 -0.03
C PHE A 109 5.68 -17.26 0.07
N LEU A 110 5.28 -16.62 1.17
CA LEU A 110 3.97 -16.03 1.41
C LEU A 110 4.09 -14.50 1.41
N PRO A 111 3.82 -13.83 0.27
CA PRO A 111 3.98 -12.38 0.15
C PRO A 111 2.80 -11.57 0.67
N GLU A 112 1.63 -12.18 0.88
CA GLU A 112 0.42 -11.46 1.29
C GLU A 112 0.15 -11.61 2.80
N VAL A 113 -0.56 -10.61 3.36
CA VAL A 113 -1.22 -10.76 4.66
C VAL A 113 -2.45 -11.62 4.46
N THR A 114 -2.55 -12.70 5.20
CA THR A 114 -3.69 -13.63 5.12
C THR A 114 -4.13 -14.12 6.50
N TYR A 115 -5.43 -14.24 6.65
CA TYR A 115 -6.05 -14.85 7.83
C TYR A 115 -6.78 -16.14 7.48
N LEU A 116 -6.51 -16.70 6.30
CA LEU A 116 -7.09 -17.95 5.84
C LEU A 116 -6.42 -19.15 6.55
N PRO A 117 -7.14 -19.93 7.36
CA PRO A 117 -6.57 -21.03 8.14
C PRO A 117 -5.85 -22.07 7.27
N GLN A 118 -6.37 -22.35 6.06
CA GLN A 118 -5.77 -23.32 5.15
C GLN A 118 -4.43 -22.84 4.58
N VAL A 119 -4.27 -21.53 4.32
CA VAL A 119 -2.98 -20.95 3.87
C VAL A 119 -1.95 -21.05 5.00
N LEU A 120 -2.32 -20.65 6.21
CA LEU A 120 -1.44 -20.73 7.38
C LEU A 120 -1.08 -22.18 7.74
N THR A 121 -2.02 -23.11 7.63
CA THR A 121 -1.79 -24.55 7.84
C THR A 121 -0.82 -25.09 6.80
N ARG A 122 -1.01 -24.77 5.52
CA ARG A 122 -0.13 -25.16 4.42
C ARG A 122 1.26 -24.57 4.60
N PHE A 123 1.37 -23.31 4.97
CA PHE A 123 2.64 -22.68 5.28
C PHE A 123 3.39 -23.42 6.40
N GLY A 124 2.70 -23.77 7.49
CA GLY A 124 3.28 -24.57 8.57
C GLY A 124 3.69 -25.98 8.15
N LEU A 125 3.02 -26.57 7.14
CA LEU A 125 3.44 -27.85 6.56
C LEU A 125 4.73 -27.70 5.75
N PHE A 126 4.81 -26.67 4.88
CA PHE A 126 6.00 -26.44 4.07
C PHE A 126 7.20 -26.01 4.91
N ALA A 127 7.02 -25.27 5.99
CA ALA A 127 8.07 -24.89 6.93
C ALA A 127 8.79 -26.09 7.59
N LYS A 128 8.21 -27.28 7.56
CA LYS A 128 8.85 -28.52 8.02
C LYS A 128 9.71 -29.19 6.95
N ALA A 129 9.53 -28.83 5.68
CA ALA A 129 10.14 -29.50 4.54
C ALA A 129 11.15 -28.62 3.79
N MET A 130 10.97 -27.29 3.84
CA MET A 130 11.81 -26.34 3.13
C MET A 130 11.87 -24.99 3.87
N PRO A 131 12.89 -24.15 3.62
CA PRO A 131 12.94 -22.79 4.09
C PRO A 131 11.71 -21.97 3.66
N THR A 132 11.29 -21.05 4.53
CA THR A 132 10.14 -20.20 4.30
C THR A 132 10.51 -18.71 4.34
N MET A 133 9.80 -17.92 3.54
CA MET A 133 9.96 -16.47 3.45
C MET A 133 8.60 -15.76 3.50
N MET A 134 8.55 -14.56 4.06
CA MET A 134 7.36 -13.72 4.07
C MET A 134 7.73 -12.26 3.81
N ILE A 135 6.75 -11.43 3.42
CA ILE A 135 6.87 -9.97 3.49
C ILE A 135 6.34 -9.49 4.84
N GLY A 136 7.14 -8.63 5.49
CA GLY A 136 6.76 -7.95 6.71
C GLY A 136 6.14 -6.59 6.38
N TYR A 137 4.83 -6.51 6.49
CA TYR A 137 4.07 -5.25 6.43
C TYR A 137 4.03 -4.60 7.82
N ASP A 138 3.02 -3.77 8.07
CA ASP A 138 2.80 -3.22 9.39
C ASP A 138 2.29 -4.27 10.41
N THR A 139 2.33 -3.89 11.68
CA THR A 139 1.83 -4.72 12.77
C THR A 139 0.56 -4.15 13.39
N PHE A 140 -0.11 -3.19 12.74
CA PHE A 140 -1.26 -2.47 13.29
C PHE A 140 -2.41 -3.38 13.73
N PRO A 141 -2.75 -4.48 13.03
CA PRO A 141 -3.77 -5.40 13.52
C PRO A 141 -3.50 -5.95 14.93
N MET A 142 -2.22 -6.05 15.31
CA MET A 142 -1.81 -6.48 16.67
C MET A 142 -1.57 -5.32 17.64
N THR A 143 -1.04 -4.20 17.14
CA THR A 143 -0.60 -3.09 18.00
C THR A 143 -1.66 -2.01 18.22
N ALA A 144 -2.63 -1.91 17.31
CA ALA A 144 -3.76 -0.99 17.36
C ALA A 144 -5.08 -1.69 16.96
N PRO A 145 -5.46 -2.80 17.64
CA PRO A 145 -6.61 -3.63 17.23
C PRO A 145 -7.95 -2.87 17.29
N ALA A 146 -8.03 -1.77 18.04
CA ALA A 146 -9.21 -0.91 18.08
C ALA A 146 -9.56 -0.26 16.74
N ASN A 147 -8.58 -0.14 15.84
CA ASN A 147 -8.81 0.39 14.48
C ASN A 147 -9.43 -0.64 13.53
N TYR A 148 -9.58 -1.89 13.98
CA TYR A 148 -10.09 -2.99 13.17
C TYR A 148 -11.33 -3.63 13.80
N ARG A 149 -12.29 -4.02 12.94
CA ARG A 149 -13.47 -4.77 13.39
C ARG A 149 -13.24 -6.27 13.19
N PHE A 150 -12.55 -6.89 14.13
CA PHE A 150 -12.37 -8.33 14.11
C PHE A 150 -13.57 -9.06 14.75
N THR A 151 -14.06 -10.08 14.08
CA THR A 151 -14.86 -11.10 14.76
C THR A 151 -13.97 -11.93 15.68
N PRO A 152 -14.51 -12.62 16.71
CA PRO A 152 -13.69 -13.47 17.58
C PRO A 152 -12.85 -14.52 16.82
N GLY A 153 -13.40 -15.10 15.72
CA GLY A 153 -12.67 -16.03 14.86
C GLY A 153 -11.51 -15.35 14.16
N THR A 154 -11.74 -14.22 13.51
CA THR A 154 -10.73 -13.45 12.80
C THR A 154 -9.59 -13.00 13.73
N ALA A 155 -9.88 -12.63 14.98
CA ALA A 155 -8.84 -12.27 15.95
C ALA A 155 -7.88 -13.43 16.25
N ALA A 156 -8.37 -14.67 16.32
CA ALA A 156 -7.53 -15.85 16.49
C ALA A 156 -6.64 -16.12 15.27
N GLU A 157 -7.17 -15.88 14.07
CA GLU A 157 -6.45 -16.05 12.81
C GLU A 157 -5.39 -14.96 12.60
N VAL A 158 -5.66 -13.72 12.99
CA VAL A 158 -4.66 -12.62 13.06
C VAL A 158 -3.48 -13.03 13.94
N ASN A 159 -3.74 -13.55 15.14
CA ASN A 159 -2.68 -14.06 16.02
C ASN A 159 -1.88 -15.20 15.37
N SER A 160 -2.56 -16.09 14.64
CA SER A 160 -1.91 -17.20 13.94
C SER A 160 -1.00 -16.71 12.82
N TYR A 161 -1.43 -15.71 12.03
CA TYR A 161 -0.60 -15.08 11.00
C TYR A 161 0.67 -14.47 11.61
N PHE A 162 0.54 -13.64 12.66
CA PHE A 162 1.71 -13.00 13.26
C PHE A 162 2.65 -14.01 13.95
N ARG A 163 2.13 -15.11 14.47
CA ARG A 163 2.96 -16.21 14.97
C ARG A 163 3.79 -16.84 13.86
N VAL A 164 3.20 -17.07 12.69
CA VAL A 164 3.90 -17.58 11.52
C VAL A 164 4.95 -16.57 11.04
N LEU A 165 4.59 -15.28 10.97
CA LEU A 165 5.48 -14.20 10.56
C LEU A 165 6.76 -14.14 11.40
N VAL A 166 6.65 -14.24 12.73
CA VAL A 166 7.84 -14.15 13.61
C VAL A 166 8.73 -15.38 13.59
N THR A 167 8.22 -16.51 13.11
CA THR A 167 8.96 -17.79 13.06
C THR A 167 9.46 -18.17 11.66
N THR A 168 9.07 -17.43 10.61
CA THR A 168 9.56 -17.67 9.23
C THR A 168 11.08 -17.54 9.15
N ASN A 169 11.74 -18.32 8.27
CA ASN A 169 13.19 -18.33 8.17
C ASN A 169 13.76 -17.00 7.68
N SER A 170 13.13 -16.35 6.72
CA SER A 170 13.51 -15.01 6.23
C SER A 170 12.33 -14.08 6.12
N LEU A 171 12.55 -12.81 6.40
CA LEU A 171 11.54 -11.76 6.31
C LEU A 171 12.06 -10.59 5.47
N VAL A 172 11.28 -10.13 4.51
CA VAL A 172 11.53 -8.90 3.77
C VAL A 172 10.53 -7.85 4.24
N CYS A 173 10.98 -6.87 5.01
CA CYS A 173 10.14 -5.80 5.51
C CYS A 173 10.07 -4.65 4.50
N ILE A 174 8.87 -4.08 4.33
CA ILE A 174 8.63 -2.98 3.37
C ILE A 174 9.24 -1.64 3.81
N SER A 175 9.66 -1.52 5.07
CA SER A 175 10.29 -0.33 5.64
C SER A 175 11.09 -0.69 6.88
N GLU A 176 11.95 0.24 7.32
CA GLU A 176 12.63 0.13 8.61
C GLU A 176 11.62 0.15 9.78
N PHE A 177 10.59 0.97 9.66
CA PHE A 177 9.50 1.00 10.64
C PHE A 177 8.82 -0.37 10.80
N ALA A 178 8.49 -1.04 9.68
CA ALA A 178 7.94 -2.39 9.70
C ALA A 178 8.90 -3.39 10.36
N ARG A 179 10.20 -3.32 10.02
CA ARG A 179 11.25 -4.17 10.63
C ARG A 179 11.36 -3.97 12.14
N GLN A 180 11.42 -2.71 12.59
CA GLN A 180 11.48 -2.39 14.02
C GLN A 180 10.21 -2.83 14.76
N SER A 181 9.05 -2.70 14.12
CA SER A 181 7.79 -3.17 14.69
C SER A 181 7.78 -4.68 14.91
N VAL A 182 8.27 -5.45 13.93
CA VAL A 182 8.37 -6.91 14.04
C VAL A 182 9.36 -7.32 15.14
N TRP A 183 10.51 -6.66 15.23
CA TRP A 183 11.50 -6.98 16.26
C TRP A 183 11.05 -6.57 17.68
N ASN A 184 10.56 -5.37 17.81
CA ASN A 184 10.34 -4.78 19.15
C ASN A 184 8.95 -5.12 19.71
N ARG A 185 7.92 -5.14 18.85
CA ARG A 185 6.52 -5.35 19.27
C ARG A 185 6.12 -6.82 19.19
N LEU A 186 6.54 -7.54 18.15
CA LEU A 186 6.26 -8.97 17.98
C LEU A 186 7.37 -9.86 18.53
N ARG A 187 8.52 -9.29 18.94
CA ARG A 187 9.67 -10.00 19.54
C ARG A 187 10.24 -11.11 18.66
N ARG A 188 10.30 -10.85 17.33
CA ARG A 188 11.00 -11.75 16.41
C ARG A 188 12.47 -11.87 16.81
N ASP A 189 13.01 -13.07 16.70
CA ASP A 189 14.43 -13.33 16.91
C ASP A 189 15.27 -12.55 15.89
N ARG A 190 16.16 -11.70 16.37
CA ARG A 190 17.02 -10.83 15.54
C ARG A 190 18.13 -11.61 14.83
N SER A 191 18.39 -12.85 15.20
CA SER A 191 19.33 -13.72 14.49
C SER A 191 18.76 -14.26 13.18
N LEU A 192 17.43 -14.26 13.02
CA LEU A 192 16.79 -14.67 11.78
C LEU A 192 16.89 -13.55 10.73
N PRO A 193 17.21 -13.88 9.46
CA PRO A 193 17.30 -12.92 8.37
C PRO A 193 16.08 -12.01 8.29
N CYS A 194 16.33 -10.69 8.19
CA CYS A 194 15.30 -9.68 8.09
C CYS A 194 15.83 -8.49 7.30
N THR A 195 15.53 -8.48 6.01
CA THR A 195 15.96 -7.46 5.05
C THR A 195 14.91 -6.37 4.94
N VAL A 196 15.31 -5.13 4.66
CA VAL A 196 14.40 -4.05 4.27
C VAL A 196 14.48 -3.88 2.76
N ALA A 197 13.31 -3.84 2.11
CA ALA A 197 13.16 -3.51 0.71
C ALA A 197 11.98 -2.55 0.54
N HIS A 198 12.20 -1.45 -0.14
CA HIS A 198 11.18 -0.42 -0.33
C HIS A 198 10.35 -0.72 -1.57
N PRO A 199 9.01 -0.86 -1.46
CA PRO A 199 8.11 -0.93 -2.61
C PRO A 199 8.28 0.28 -3.54
N GLY A 200 8.11 0.09 -4.84
CA GLY A 200 8.29 1.13 -5.84
C GLY A 200 7.10 2.08 -5.97
N GLY A 201 7.36 3.25 -6.56
CA GLY A 201 6.34 4.22 -6.98
C GLY A 201 6.21 4.33 -8.50
N ASP A 202 7.07 3.69 -9.26
CA ASP A 202 7.25 3.81 -10.71
C ASP A 202 6.19 3.09 -11.56
N HIS A 203 5.15 2.57 -10.95
CA HIS A 203 3.95 2.06 -11.65
C HIS A 203 3.01 3.18 -12.12
N VAL A 204 3.23 4.39 -11.67
CA VAL A 204 2.55 5.59 -12.15
C VAL A 204 3.46 6.28 -13.15
N SER A 205 2.94 6.57 -14.35
CA SER A 205 3.74 7.28 -15.37
C SER A 205 4.15 8.66 -14.86
N ALA A 206 5.43 8.98 -14.99
CA ALA A 206 5.97 10.26 -14.55
C ALA A 206 5.31 11.45 -15.28
N GLY A 207 5.06 12.52 -14.56
CA GLY A 207 4.64 13.81 -15.09
C GLY A 207 3.20 14.20 -14.81
N LYS A 208 2.97 15.50 -14.77
CA LYS A 208 1.63 16.08 -14.61
C LYS A 208 0.85 15.95 -15.92
N THR A 209 -0.31 15.33 -15.84
CA THR A 209 -1.26 15.30 -16.94
C THR A 209 -2.27 16.45 -16.77
N GLY A 210 -2.33 17.37 -17.71
CA GLY A 210 -3.59 17.94 -18.10
C GLY A 210 -3.93 19.38 -17.75
N LEU A 211 -3.45 20.03 -16.69
CA LEU A 211 -3.80 21.44 -16.48
C LEU A 211 -2.73 22.38 -17.05
N ASP A 212 -3.20 23.41 -17.79
CA ASP A 212 -2.37 24.55 -18.13
C ASP A 212 -1.80 25.18 -16.84
N PRO A 213 -0.49 25.45 -16.77
CA PRO A 213 0.11 26.14 -15.62
C PRO A 213 -0.60 27.45 -15.27
N ASN A 214 -1.17 28.17 -16.25
CA ASN A 214 -1.93 29.40 -16.02
C ASN A 214 -3.26 29.14 -15.32
N ASP A 215 -3.98 28.06 -15.66
CA ASP A 215 -5.22 27.68 -14.99
C ASP A 215 -4.95 27.29 -13.55
N ARG A 216 -3.86 26.56 -13.31
CA ARG A 216 -3.40 26.20 -11.97
C ARG A 216 -3.05 27.43 -11.12
N ALA A 217 -2.39 28.43 -11.70
CA ALA A 217 -2.01 29.65 -11.00
C ALA A 217 -3.20 30.53 -10.60
N SER A 218 -4.33 30.43 -11.30
CA SER A 218 -5.52 31.28 -11.10
C SER A 218 -6.51 30.74 -10.06
N ARG A 219 -6.41 29.47 -9.65
CA ARG A 219 -7.32 28.84 -8.67
C ARG A 219 -6.71 28.78 -7.27
N PRO A 220 -7.53 28.58 -6.20
CA PRO A 220 -7.03 28.27 -4.87
C PRO A 220 -6.10 27.04 -4.86
N VAL A 221 -5.16 27.00 -3.93
CA VAL A 221 -4.27 25.83 -3.77
C VAL A 221 -5.10 24.63 -3.33
N ARG A 222 -4.96 23.52 -4.05
CA ARG A 222 -5.66 22.27 -3.76
C ARG A 222 -4.76 21.29 -3.02
N PHE A 223 -5.17 20.97 -1.80
CA PHE A 223 -4.59 19.92 -0.98
C PHE A 223 -5.34 18.62 -1.21
N ALA A 224 -4.65 17.55 -1.57
CA ALA A 224 -5.24 16.22 -1.76
C ALA A 224 -4.80 15.24 -0.69
N ARG A 225 -5.68 14.30 -0.36
CA ARG A 225 -5.40 13.20 0.52
C ARG A 225 -6.03 11.92 0.00
N LEU A 226 -5.26 10.83 -0.05
CA LEU A 226 -5.71 9.52 -0.54
C LEU A 226 -5.79 8.50 0.60
N GLY A 227 -6.82 7.67 0.58
CA GLY A 227 -7.03 6.49 1.39
C GLY A 227 -8.35 6.46 2.13
N THR A 228 -8.72 5.30 2.64
CA THR A 228 -9.92 5.12 3.47
C THR A 228 -9.91 6.07 4.66
N MET A 229 -11.07 6.59 5.05
CA MET A 229 -11.24 7.52 6.17
C MET A 229 -11.11 6.79 7.51
N GLU A 230 -9.89 6.48 7.90
CA GLU A 230 -9.54 5.77 9.14
C GLU A 230 -9.03 6.76 10.20
N ALA A 231 -9.37 6.53 11.47
CA ALA A 231 -9.00 7.41 12.58
C ALA A 231 -7.48 7.63 12.69
N ARG A 232 -6.65 6.60 12.43
CA ARG A 232 -5.17 6.70 12.45
C ARG A 232 -4.60 7.67 11.40
N LYS A 233 -5.41 8.08 10.46
CA LYS A 233 -5.09 9.01 9.36
C LYS A 233 -5.63 10.43 9.62
N HIS A 234 -6.22 10.67 10.76
CA HIS A 234 -6.66 11.97 11.25
C HIS A 234 -7.57 12.79 10.30
N PRO A 235 -8.56 12.19 9.61
CA PRO A 235 -9.38 12.96 8.67
C PRO A 235 -10.23 14.06 9.34
N VAL A 236 -10.65 13.87 10.58
CA VAL A 236 -11.43 14.86 11.33
C VAL A 236 -10.57 16.07 11.68
N GLU A 237 -9.37 15.84 12.19
CA GLU A 237 -8.41 16.88 12.55
C GLU A 237 -7.98 17.69 11.32
N ILE A 238 -7.82 17.03 10.14
CA ILE A 238 -7.55 17.70 8.87
C ILE A 238 -8.71 18.63 8.50
N VAL A 239 -9.95 18.15 8.58
CA VAL A 239 -11.16 18.95 8.27
C VAL A 239 -11.27 20.14 9.23
N ASP A 240 -11.08 19.93 10.54
CA ASP A 240 -11.22 20.97 11.55
C ASP A 240 -10.16 22.08 11.41
N ALA A 241 -8.92 21.69 11.09
CA ALA A 241 -7.84 22.64 10.80
C ALA A 241 -8.12 23.41 9.50
N PHE A 242 -8.57 22.71 8.45
CA PHE A 242 -8.91 23.34 7.17
C PHE A 242 -10.05 24.36 7.32
N ILE A 243 -11.13 24.02 8.02
CA ILE A 243 -12.24 24.95 8.32
C ILE A 243 -11.70 26.20 9.02
N THR A 244 -10.86 26.05 10.04
CA THR A 244 -10.27 27.18 10.76
C THR A 244 -9.43 28.08 9.83
N ALA A 245 -8.66 27.50 8.93
CA ALA A 245 -7.88 28.23 7.94
C ALA A 245 -8.78 29.03 6.98
N ILE A 246 -9.84 28.42 6.46
CA ILE A 246 -10.82 29.10 5.57
C ILE A 246 -11.51 30.23 6.32
N ASP A 247 -11.97 30.02 7.55
CA ASP A 247 -12.62 31.04 8.38
C ASP A 247 -11.66 32.20 8.71
N SER A 248 -10.37 31.97 8.70
CA SER A 248 -9.31 32.98 8.88
C SER A 248 -8.92 33.69 7.58
N GLY A 249 -9.57 33.36 6.44
CA GLY A 249 -9.39 34.02 5.14
C GLY A 249 -8.38 33.35 4.22
N VAL A 250 -7.90 32.12 4.54
CA VAL A 250 -7.06 31.32 3.63
C VAL A 250 -7.89 30.91 2.40
N SER A 251 -7.32 31.06 1.21
CA SER A 251 -7.92 30.61 -0.06
C SER A 251 -7.33 29.27 -0.47
N ALA A 252 -8.03 28.17 -0.20
CA ALA A 252 -7.59 26.81 -0.52
C ALA A 252 -8.79 25.88 -0.79
N GLU A 253 -8.51 24.73 -1.39
CA GLU A 253 -9.45 23.63 -1.60
C GLU A 253 -8.88 22.35 -0.94
N LEU A 254 -9.75 21.49 -0.40
CA LEU A 254 -9.37 20.23 0.19
C LEU A 254 -10.08 19.06 -0.51
N LEU A 255 -9.30 18.13 -1.03
CA LEU A 255 -9.79 16.97 -1.76
C LEU A 255 -9.47 15.67 -0.98
N PHE A 256 -10.52 14.99 -0.52
CA PHE A 256 -10.42 13.63 -0.02
C PHE A 256 -10.72 12.63 -1.13
N ILE A 257 -9.85 11.64 -1.31
CA ILE A 257 -10.01 10.55 -2.25
C ILE A 257 -10.01 9.24 -1.47
N GLY A 258 -11.07 8.46 -1.54
CA GLY A 258 -11.14 7.15 -0.88
C GLY A 258 -12.43 6.88 -0.14
N ARG A 259 -12.58 5.64 0.28
CA ARG A 259 -13.83 5.12 0.86
C ARG A 259 -14.12 5.71 2.24
N ALA A 260 -15.41 5.72 2.55
CA ALA A 260 -15.90 6.05 3.89
C ALA A 260 -15.33 5.09 4.95
N SER A 261 -15.22 5.58 6.18
CA SER A 261 -14.88 4.74 7.32
C SER A 261 -15.98 3.71 7.55
N ALA A 262 -15.61 2.45 7.52
CA ALA A 262 -16.51 1.35 7.90
C ALA A 262 -16.54 1.15 9.43
N SER A 263 -15.51 1.60 10.13
CA SER A 263 -15.36 1.41 11.59
C SER A 263 -15.92 2.56 12.41
N ASP A 264 -15.93 3.78 11.87
CA ASP A 264 -16.36 4.98 12.58
C ASP A 264 -17.19 5.90 11.68
N SER A 265 -18.50 5.88 11.88
CA SER A 265 -19.44 6.73 11.13
C SER A 265 -19.35 8.22 11.51
N SER A 266 -18.77 8.58 12.65
CA SER A 266 -18.62 9.96 13.08
C SER A 266 -17.65 10.72 12.16
N ILE A 267 -16.63 10.05 11.64
CA ILE A 267 -15.71 10.59 10.64
C ILE A 267 -16.47 10.97 9.37
N ASN A 268 -17.30 10.05 8.86
CA ASN A 268 -18.07 10.27 7.64
C ASN A 268 -19.06 11.43 7.81
N HIS A 269 -19.72 11.49 8.98
CA HIS A 269 -20.65 12.56 9.31
C HIS A 269 -19.92 13.91 9.39
N ARG A 270 -18.73 13.98 9.99
CA ARG A 270 -17.96 15.23 10.09
C ARG A 270 -17.56 15.79 8.73
N LEU A 271 -17.09 14.92 7.83
CA LEU A 271 -16.78 15.29 6.44
C LEU A 271 -18.05 15.78 5.71
N GLY A 272 -19.14 15.01 5.77
CA GLY A 272 -20.40 15.35 5.13
C GLY A 272 -20.94 16.70 5.61
N SER A 273 -20.95 16.94 6.91
CA SER A 273 -21.42 18.19 7.51
C SER A 273 -20.60 19.41 7.05
N ALA A 274 -19.27 19.26 6.92
CA ALA A 274 -18.43 20.36 6.43
C ALA A 274 -18.73 20.70 4.98
N ILE A 275 -18.99 19.69 4.13
CA ILE A 275 -19.39 19.88 2.73
C ILE A 275 -20.78 20.54 2.64
N GLU A 276 -21.74 20.07 3.43
CA GLU A 276 -23.10 20.64 3.48
C GLU A 276 -23.12 22.11 3.94
N LEU A 277 -22.21 22.51 4.82
CA LEU A 277 -22.01 23.89 5.27
C LEU A 277 -21.34 24.76 4.21
N GLY A 278 -20.92 24.22 3.05
CA GLY A 278 -20.37 24.97 1.92
C GLY A 278 -18.87 25.24 2.01
N TYR A 279 -18.12 24.58 2.88
CA TYR A 279 -16.66 24.66 2.86
C TYR A 279 -16.11 24.06 1.55
N PRO A 280 -14.99 24.57 1.00
CA PRO A 280 -14.41 24.10 -0.25
C PRO A 280 -13.71 22.74 -0.09
N ILE A 281 -14.48 21.74 0.32
CA ILE A 281 -14.09 20.34 0.54
C ILE A 281 -14.81 19.46 -0.48
N THR A 282 -14.04 18.64 -1.18
CA THR A 282 -14.58 17.61 -2.08
C THR A 282 -14.21 16.24 -1.55
N TRP A 283 -15.14 15.30 -1.58
CA TRP A 283 -14.88 13.90 -1.21
C TRP A 283 -15.31 12.96 -2.31
N VAL A 284 -14.33 12.29 -2.92
CA VAL A 284 -14.52 11.33 -4.02
C VAL A 284 -14.29 9.92 -3.49
N GLN A 285 -15.32 9.08 -3.51
CA GLN A 285 -15.26 7.77 -2.85
C GLN A 285 -14.92 6.62 -3.80
N ASP A 286 -15.63 6.46 -4.89
CA ASP A 286 -15.54 5.30 -5.76
C ASP A 286 -14.78 5.65 -7.05
N SER A 287 -13.45 5.85 -6.91
CA SER A 287 -12.58 6.22 -8.02
C SER A 287 -11.80 5.03 -8.55
N SER A 288 -11.62 4.95 -9.86
CA SER A 288 -10.65 4.07 -10.48
C SER A 288 -9.22 4.57 -10.23
N ASP A 289 -8.23 3.70 -10.39
CA ASP A 289 -6.81 4.06 -10.30
C ASP A 289 -6.43 5.20 -11.28
N ALA A 290 -7.04 5.24 -12.46
CA ALA A 290 -6.85 6.31 -13.43
C ALA A 290 -7.37 7.66 -12.90
N GLN A 291 -8.60 7.67 -12.37
CA GLN A 291 -9.20 8.87 -11.77
C GLN A 291 -8.42 9.33 -10.53
N VAL A 292 -7.95 8.40 -9.69
CA VAL A 292 -7.09 8.74 -8.54
C VAL A 292 -5.82 9.46 -9.00
N ARG A 293 -5.17 8.95 -10.06
CA ARG A 293 -3.96 9.57 -10.62
C ARG A 293 -4.26 10.97 -11.17
N GLU A 294 -5.34 11.15 -11.91
CA GLU A 294 -5.76 12.46 -12.43
C GLU A 294 -6.02 13.44 -11.30
N LEU A 295 -6.77 13.04 -10.26
CA LEU A 295 -7.09 13.88 -9.11
C LEU A 295 -5.84 14.29 -8.32
N ILE A 296 -4.87 13.39 -8.13
CA ILE A 296 -3.60 13.72 -7.47
C ILE A 296 -2.75 14.63 -8.36
N ALA A 297 -2.62 14.33 -9.66
CA ALA A 297 -1.87 15.15 -10.61
C ALA A 297 -2.42 16.57 -10.73
N ASP A 298 -3.75 16.71 -10.59
CA ASP A 298 -4.44 18.01 -10.61
C ASP A 298 -4.36 18.77 -9.27
N SER A 299 -3.83 18.14 -8.23
CA SER A 299 -3.64 18.77 -6.92
C SER A 299 -2.29 19.47 -6.83
N ASP A 300 -2.19 20.45 -5.94
CA ASP A 300 -0.97 21.24 -5.75
C ASP A 300 -0.08 20.63 -4.65
N VAL A 301 -0.69 19.99 -3.65
CA VAL A 301 -0.02 19.37 -2.49
C VAL A 301 -0.73 18.07 -2.13
N PHE A 302 0.04 17.05 -1.81
CA PHE A 302 -0.46 15.81 -1.22
C PHE A 302 -0.21 15.78 0.29
N LEU A 303 -1.25 15.49 1.08
CA LEU A 303 -1.15 15.36 2.54
C LEU A 303 -1.04 13.89 2.94
N SER A 304 0.05 13.52 3.61
CA SER A 304 0.26 12.20 4.21
C SER A 304 0.33 12.34 5.73
N ILE A 305 -0.80 12.19 6.40
CA ILE A 305 -0.95 12.46 7.84
C ILE A 305 -1.30 11.17 8.57
N GLY A 306 -0.60 10.93 9.68
CA GLY A 306 -0.84 9.79 10.58
C GLY A 306 0.29 8.78 10.57
N VAL A 307 -0.04 7.49 10.68
CA VAL A 307 0.93 6.39 10.76
C VAL A 307 0.67 5.40 9.63
N GLU A 308 1.71 5.11 8.86
CA GLU A 308 1.68 4.13 7.76
C GLU A 308 2.78 3.08 7.92
N GLY A 309 2.54 1.88 7.42
CA GLY A 309 3.58 0.84 7.36
C GLY A 309 4.67 1.18 6.34
N TYR A 310 4.28 1.87 5.26
CA TYR A 310 5.20 2.42 4.25
C TYR A 310 4.67 3.71 3.64
N GLY A 311 3.58 3.66 2.86
CA GLY A 311 2.98 4.86 2.26
C GLY A 311 3.21 4.95 0.75
N ILE A 312 2.87 3.92 -0.03
CA ILE A 312 2.96 3.94 -1.51
C ILE A 312 2.32 5.21 -2.12
N PRO A 313 1.17 5.72 -1.64
CA PRO A 313 0.57 6.94 -2.19
C PRO A 313 1.45 8.18 -2.18
N VAL A 314 2.43 8.26 -1.26
CA VAL A 314 3.44 9.32 -1.24
C VAL A 314 4.29 9.27 -2.50
N LEU A 315 4.75 8.08 -2.86
CA LEU A 315 5.59 7.88 -4.05
C LEU A 315 4.78 8.12 -5.33
N GLU A 316 3.51 7.70 -5.35
CA GLU A 316 2.58 7.96 -6.46
C GLU A 316 2.39 9.47 -6.68
N ALA A 317 2.20 10.24 -5.59
CA ALA A 317 2.08 11.70 -5.66
C ALA A 317 3.35 12.35 -6.20
N LEU A 318 4.53 11.96 -5.69
CA LEU A 318 5.81 12.48 -6.16
C LEU A 318 6.09 12.12 -7.62
N GLN A 319 5.71 10.91 -8.05
CA GLN A 319 5.83 10.48 -9.45
C GLN A 319 4.98 11.33 -10.38
N LEU A 320 3.82 11.80 -9.90
CA LEU A 320 2.94 12.75 -10.58
C LEU A 320 3.40 14.22 -10.43
N ALA A 321 4.60 14.46 -9.92
CA ALA A 321 5.15 15.78 -9.62
C ALA A 321 4.22 16.60 -8.69
N THR A 322 3.55 15.95 -7.75
CA THR A 322 2.77 16.57 -6.69
C THR A 322 3.56 16.44 -5.38
N PRO A 323 4.07 17.54 -4.82
CA PRO A 323 4.87 17.52 -3.60
C PRO A 323 4.04 17.08 -2.40
N VAL A 324 4.73 16.57 -1.39
CA VAL A 324 4.10 15.92 -0.22
C VAL A 324 4.41 16.69 1.05
N LEU A 325 3.38 16.96 1.85
CA LEU A 325 3.52 17.37 3.24
C LEU A 325 3.13 16.19 4.13
N TYR A 326 3.96 15.86 5.10
CA TYR A 326 3.67 14.72 5.96
C TYR A 326 3.82 15.02 7.46
N TRP A 327 3.04 14.27 8.26
CA TRP A 327 3.09 14.30 9.71
C TRP A 327 2.89 12.88 10.27
N GLY A 328 3.64 12.54 11.31
CA GLY A 328 3.64 11.22 11.93
C GLY A 328 4.64 10.27 11.27
N GLU A 329 4.50 8.98 11.54
CA GLU A 329 5.40 7.95 11.02
C GLU A 329 5.00 7.58 9.58
N GLN A 330 5.73 8.11 8.60
CA GLN A 330 5.46 8.02 7.16
C GLN A 330 6.72 7.55 6.40
N PRO A 331 7.10 6.27 6.46
CA PRO A 331 8.41 5.81 5.99
C PRO A 331 8.74 6.18 4.54
N ALA A 332 7.75 6.17 3.63
CA ALA A 332 7.99 6.58 2.24
C ALA A 332 8.23 8.10 2.13
N ALA A 333 7.55 8.92 2.95
CA ALA A 333 7.76 10.36 2.96
C ALA A 333 9.10 10.72 3.62
N GLU A 334 9.45 10.06 4.71
CA GLU A 334 10.76 10.20 5.37
C GLU A 334 11.92 9.86 4.43
N LEU A 335 11.76 8.80 3.62
CA LEU A 335 12.73 8.42 2.59
C LEU A 335 12.91 9.50 1.52
N MET A 336 11.85 10.25 1.21
CA MET A 336 11.82 11.29 0.18
C MET A 336 11.93 12.71 0.77
N GLU A 337 12.32 12.86 2.04
CA GLU A 337 12.52 14.17 2.67
C GLU A 337 13.59 14.98 1.93
N GLY A 338 13.30 16.26 1.62
CA GLY A 338 14.15 17.12 0.80
C GLY A 338 14.19 16.73 -0.69
N GLN A 339 13.38 15.77 -1.12
CA GLN A 339 13.25 15.34 -2.51
C GLN A 339 11.78 15.45 -3.00
N GLY A 340 11.09 16.47 -2.47
CA GLY A 340 9.68 16.77 -2.76
C GLY A 340 8.73 16.37 -1.63
N ALA A 341 9.20 15.74 -0.56
CA ALA A 341 8.48 15.55 0.68
C ALA A 341 9.04 16.45 1.78
N ALA A 342 8.16 17.09 2.57
CA ALA A 342 8.53 17.94 3.68
C ALA A 342 7.79 17.55 4.95
N SER A 343 8.54 17.41 6.06
CA SER A 343 7.99 17.13 7.37
C SER A 343 7.29 18.36 7.95
N LEU A 344 6.12 18.13 8.54
CA LEU A 344 5.41 19.12 9.35
C LEU A 344 5.79 19.02 10.84
N MET A 345 6.81 18.25 11.18
CA MET A 345 7.29 18.03 12.55
C MET A 345 8.69 18.63 12.74
N GLY A 346 8.87 19.41 13.81
CA GLY A 346 10.18 19.89 14.25
C GLY A 346 10.84 20.96 13.39
N GLY A 347 12.07 21.32 13.69
CA GLY A 347 12.94 22.20 12.92
C GLY A 347 12.39 23.61 12.65
N ASP A 348 12.43 24.02 11.42
CA ASP A 348 12.03 25.37 10.96
C ASP A 348 10.51 25.63 11.08
N VAL A 349 9.70 24.59 11.27
CA VAL A 349 8.23 24.68 11.42
C VAL A 349 7.85 25.21 12.81
N GLY A 350 8.72 25.05 13.82
CA GLY A 350 8.48 25.52 15.17
C GLY A 350 7.33 24.80 15.89
N VAL A 351 6.86 23.67 15.35
CA VAL A 351 5.76 22.86 15.89
C VAL A 351 6.36 21.69 16.69
N ASP A 352 5.87 21.49 17.90
CA ASP A 352 6.20 20.30 18.69
C ASP A 352 5.74 19.04 17.94
N GLY A 353 6.58 18.02 17.85
CA GLY A 353 6.29 16.78 17.11
C GLY A 353 5.01 16.05 17.54
N GLY A 354 4.43 16.40 18.68
CA GLY A 354 3.13 15.92 19.17
C GLY A 354 1.91 16.81 18.79
N ASP A 355 2.13 18.01 18.26
CA ASP A 355 1.07 18.98 17.93
C ASP A 355 0.60 18.86 16.48
N LEU A 356 -0.27 17.88 16.21
CA LEU A 356 -0.91 17.74 14.88
C LEU A 356 -1.69 19.00 14.48
N ARG A 357 -2.36 19.65 15.42
CA ARG A 357 -3.18 20.82 15.11
C ARG A 357 -2.30 21.99 14.61
N GLY A 358 -1.24 22.32 15.34
CA GLY A 358 -0.28 23.32 14.91
C GLY A 358 0.38 22.98 13.57
N ALA A 359 0.71 21.70 13.34
CA ALA A 359 1.25 21.22 12.07
C ALA A 359 0.29 21.46 10.88
N LEU A 360 -1.00 21.17 11.05
CA LEU A 360 -2.02 21.38 10.02
C LEU A 360 -2.33 22.88 9.80
N ASP A 361 -2.41 23.66 10.87
CA ASP A 361 -2.60 25.12 10.78
C ASP A 361 -1.42 25.77 10.03
N TYR A 362 -0.19 25.34 10.29
CA TYR A 362 0.99 25.72 9.53
C TYR A 362 0.89 25.30 8.06
N ALA A 363 0.55 24.05 7.77
CA ALA A 363 0.44 23.54 6.40
C ALA A 363 -0.54 24.37 5.58
N PHE A 364 -1.75 24.59 6.08
CA PHE A 364 -2.78 25.33 5.35
C PHE A 364 -2.46 26.82 5.22
N SER A 365 -1.83 27.46 6.21
CA SER A 365 -1.48 28.87 6.14
C SER A 365 -0.29 29.12 5.21
N GLN A 366 0.78 28.34 5.31
CA GLN A 366 2.00 28.59 4.57
C GLN A 366 1.92 28.11 3.11
N TYR A 367 1.44 26.86 2.89
CA TYR A 367 1.45 26.27 1.56
C TYR A 367 0.22 26.63 0.70
N SER A 368 -0.74 27.42 1.23
CA SER A 368 -1.69 28.15 0.40
C SER A 368 -1.04 29.34 -0.33
N ASN A 369 0.16 29.74 0.09
CA ASN A 369 0.98 30.69 -0.64
C ASN A 369 1.80 29.94 -1.73
N ARG A 370 1.53 30.27 -3.00
CA ARG A 370 2.17 29.60 -4.14
C ARG A 370 3.69 29.74 -4.14
N ALA A 371 4.25 30.80 -3.61
CA ALA A 371 5.71 30.96 -3.55
C ALA A 371 6.39 29.89 -2.68
N HIS A 372 5.78 29.51 -1.53
CA HIS A 372 6.30 28.43 -0.70
C HIS A 372 6.12 27.07 -1.37
N LEU A 373 4.99 26.92 -2.07
CA LEU A 373 4.70 25.69 -2.81
C LEU A 373 5.65 25.47 -3.98
N GLU A 374 6.04 26.53 -4.70
CA GLU A 374 7.00 26.46 -5.81
C GLU A 374 8.38 25.97 -5.34
N VAL A 375 8.81 26.38 -4.14
CA VAL A 375 10.07 25.88 -3.54
C VAL A 375 9.98 24.37 -3.35
N LEU A 376 8.93 23.89 -2.69
CA LEU A 376 8.75 22.46 -2.44
C LEU A 376 8.58 21.65 -3.76
N LEU A 377 7.87 22.22 -4.73
CA LEU A 377 7.73 21.62 -6.06
C LEU A 377 9.09 21.52 -6.78
N GLY A 378 9.95 22.51 -6.62
CA GLY A 378 11.30 22.53 -7.18
C GLY A 378 12.24 21.47 -6.58
N GLU A 379 11.88 20.90 -5.43
CA GLU A 379 12.62 19.82 -4.77
C GLU A 379 12.25 18.42 -5.25
N VAL A 380 11.11 18.25 -5.97
CA VAL A 380 10.67 16.92 -6.43
C VAL A 380 11.72 16.29 -7.33
N ARG A 381 12.15 15.08 -6.96
CA ARG A 381 13.17 14.27 -7.67
C ARG A 381 12.57 12.91 -8.01
N VAL A 382 11.92 12.82 -9.16
CA VAL A 382 11.26 11.59 -9.62
C VAL A 382 12.26 10.43 -9.77
N GLU A 383 13.49 10.75 -10.18
CA GLU A 383 14.59 9.78 -10.34
C GLU A 383 15.08 9.15 -9.05
N SER A 384 14.73 9.73 -7.90
CA SER A 384 15.11 9.21 -6.58
C SER A 384 14.04 8.29 -5.99
N ILE A 385 12.89 8.17 -6.62
CA ILE A 385 11.78 7.33 -6.15
C ILE A 385 12.19 5.86 -6.28
N PRO A 386 12.03 5.04 -5.22
CA PRO A 386 12.26 3.59 -5.30
C PRO A 386 11.49 2.93 -6.44
N THR A 387 12.12 1.94 -7.08
CA THR A 387 11.50 1.20 -8.19
C THR A 387 11.01 -0.17 -7.77
N TRP A 388 10.00 -0.69 -8.46
CA TRP A 388 9.55 -2.07 -8.24
C TRP A 388 10.60 -3.09 -8.66
N ALA A 389 11.45 -2.77 -9.62
CA ALA A 389 12.56 -3.63 -10.02
C ALA A 389 13.60 -3.78 -8.90
N ASP A 390 13.92 -2.69 -8.19
CA ASP A 390 14.81 -2.73 -7.02
C ASP A 390 14.21 -3.54 -5.88
N PHE A 391 12.90 -3.36 -5.63
CA PHE A 391 12.18 -4.15 -4.64
C PHE A 391 12.23 -5.65 -4.96
N SER A 392 11.86 -6.04 -6.17
CA SER A 392 11.86 -7.46 -6.59
C SER A 392 13.26 -8.07 -6.57
N SER A 393 14.29 -7.29 -6.94
CA SER A 393 15.69 -7.72 -6.86
C SER A 393 16.14 -7.93 -5.41
N ALA A 394 15.67 -7.13 -4.47
CA ALA A 394 15.96 -7.33 -3.05
C ALA A 394 15.25 -8.57 -2.49
N VAL A 395 14.00 -8.83 -2.90
CA VAL A 395 13.25 -10.04 -2.54
C VAL A 395 13.94 -11.30 -3.09
N GLU A 396 14.34 -11.28 -4.36
CA GLU A 396 15.08 -12.37 -5.00
C GLU A 396 16.39 -12.65 -4.30
N ARG A 397 17.16 -11.62 -3.95
CA ARG A 397 18.43 -11.75 -3.20
C ARG A 397 18.20 -12.37 -1.83
N ALA A 398 17.17 -11.95 -1.08
CA ALA A 398 16.83 -12.55 0.20
C ALA A 398 16.46 -14.04 0.07
N ALA A 399 15.79 -14.42 -1.03
CA ALA A 399 15.52 -15.82 -1.32
C ALA A 399 16.80 -16.62 -1.63
N ARG A 400 17.74 -16.04 -2.35
CA ARG A 400 19.04 -16.66 -2.67
C ARG A 400 19.89 -16.86 -1.42
N GLU A 401 19.98 -15.85 -0.56
CA GLU A 401 20.72 -15.90 0.70
C GLU A 401 20.17 -16.96 1.68
N LEU A 402 18.88 -17.26 1.60
CA LEU A 402 18.24 -18.26 2.45
C LEU A 402 18.68 -19.71 2.14
N LEU A 403 19.25 -19.95 0.96
CA LEU A 403 19.74 -21.28 0.53
C LEU A 403 21.26 -21.37 0.44
N ALA A 404 21.98 -20.26 0.62
CA ALA A 404 23.44 -20.21 0.66
C ALA A 404 23.99 -20.71 2.00
#